data_89d8269781ce203b15c60af5fc6cc534
#
_entry.id   89d8269781ce203b15c60af5fc6cc534
#
_cell.length_a   1.000
_cell.length_b   1.000
_cell.length_c   1.000
_cell.angle_alpha   90.00
_cell.angle_beta   90.00
_cell.angle_gamma   90.00
#
_symmetry.space_group_name_H-M   'P 1'
#
loop_
_entity.id
_entity.type
_entity.pdbx_description
1 polymer ?
#
loop_
_entity_poly.entity_id
_entity_poly.type
_entity_poly.pdbx_seq_one_letter_code
_entity_poly.pdbx_strand_id
1 'polypeptide(L)'
;KNIAVLCGGSSSEREISLLSGKGVHKAIIEFGYQSELVEFDDLNNLEELKNYDFVFIALHGFEGEGGLLQKKLDDLNIPYTGSNSEACKNTWNKKLTKEILEKNNIKTPMWLEIGKFSKTIVNHGLEVSPFERFRPFKYLFLKPQEDGSSVDIFKISDIQSLKNAY
;
A
#
# COMPACT_ATOMS: atom_id res chain seq x y z
N LYS A 1 -17.83 12.85 -20.73
CA LYS A 1 -16.49 12.89 -20.06
C LYS A 1 -15.70 11.72 -20.56
N ASN A 2 -14.43 11.95 -20.83
CA ASN A 2 -13.47 10.91 -21.21
C ASN A 2 -12.64 10.51 -19.97
N ILE A 3 -12.66 9.23 -19.59
CA ILE A 3 -12.07 8.74 -18.37
C ILE A 3 -10.94 7.76 -18.70
N ALA A 4 -9.72 8.05 -18.27
CA ALA A 4 -8.64 7.06 -18.31
C ALA A 4 -8.79 6.09 -17.13
N VAL A 5 -8.79 4.79 -17.41
CA VAL A 5 -8.66 3.75 -16.39
C VAL A 5 -7.21 3.28 -16.38
N LEU A 6 -6.45 3.76 -15.41
CA LEU A 6 -5.02 3.52 -15.29
C LEU A 6 -4.77 2.18 -14.55
N CYS A 7 -4.13 1.23 -15.24
CA CYS A 7 -3.89 -0.13 -14.74
C CYS A 7 -2.50 -0.65 -15.15
N GLY A 8 -2.18 -1.89 -14.82
CA GLY A 8 -0.85 -2.48 -15.07
C GLY A 8 0.14 -2.20 -13.95
N GLY A 9 1.26 -1.61 -14.30
CA GLY A 9 2.37 -1.33 -13.37
C GLY A 9 3.35 -2.48 -13.21
N SER A 10 4.47 -2.23 -12.53
CA SER A 10 5.58 -3.18 -12.41
C SER A 10 5.51 -4.08 -11.16
N SER A 11 4.48 -3.89 -10.31
CA SER A 11 4.34 -4.66 -9.08
C SER A 11 3.94 -6.12 -9.32
N SER A 12 4.12 -6.97 -8.31
CA SER A 12 3.63 -8.36 -8.33
C SER A 12 2.12 -8.49 -8.52
N GLU A 13 1.37 -7.37 -8.35
CA GLU A 13 -0.08 -7.29 -8.49
C GLU A 13 -0.53 -6.83 -9.89
N ARG A 14 0.39 -6.74 -10.87
CA ARG A 14 0.10 -6.26 -12.23
C ARG A 14 -1.11 -6.94 -12.86
N GLU A 15 -1.18 -8.27 -12.80
CA GLU A 15 -2.29 -9.03 -13.39
C GLU A 15 -3.64 -8.71 -12.72
N ILE A 16 -3.63 -8.50 -11.42
CA ILE A 16 -4.84 -8.09 -10.67
C ILE A 16 -5.25 -6.67 -11.07
N SER A 17 -4.29 -5.78 -11.26
CA SER A 17 -4.52 -4.41 -11.72
C SER A 17 -5.15 -4.40 -13.12
N LEU A 18 -4.62 -5.17 -14.06
CA LEU A 18 -5.18 -5.32 -15.42
C LEU A 18 -6.61 -5.86 -15.39
N LEU A 19 -6.88 -6.86 -14.54
CA LEU A 19 -8.21 -7.44 -14.41
C LEU A 19 -9.21 -6.43 -13.81
N SER A 20 -8.81 -5.72 -12.76
CA SER A 20 -9.58 -4.65 -12.13
C SER A 20 -9.87 -3.52 -13.12
N GLY A 21 -8.85 -3.08 -13.87
CA GLY A 21 -8.97 -2.05 -14.88
C GLY A 21 -9.97 -2.40 -15.96
N LYS A 22 -9.93 -3.64 -16.50
CA LYS A 22 -10.91 -4.12 -17.49
C LYS A 22 -12.34 -4.12 -16.95
N GLY A 23 -12.53 -4.54 -15.70
CA GLY A 23 -13.83 -4.52 -15.05
C GLY A 23 -14.40 -3.11 -14.89
N VAL A 24 -13.57 -2.18 -14.42
CA VAL A 24 -13.93 -0.77 -14.24
C VAL A 24 -14.23 -0.11 -15.60
N HIS A 25 -13.35 -0.26 -16.57
CA HIS A 25 -13.54 0.26 -17.92
C HIS A 25 -14.88 -0.16 -18.51
N LYS A 26 -15.20 -1.45 -18.46
CA LYS A 26 -16.48 -1.99 -18.90
C LYS A 26 -17.65 -1.32 -18.19
N ALA A 27 -17.61 -1.21 -16.87
CA ALA A 27 -18.68 -0.59 -16.09
C ALA A 27 -18.87 0.90 -16.46
N ILE A 28 -17.78 1.66 -16.64
CA ILE A 28 -17.85 3.08 -17.04
C ILE A 28 -18.57 3.24 -18.38
N ILE A 29 -18.27 2.37 -19.36
CA ILE A 29 -18.93 2.38 -20.68
C ILE A 29 -20.42 2.01 -20.54
N GLU A 30 -20.76 1.01 -19.73
CA GLU A 30 -22.15 0.61 -19.48
C GLU A 30 -22.96 1.73 -18.81
N PHE A 31 -22.33 2.61 -18.03
CA PHE A 31 -22.93 3.83 -17.47
C PHE A 31 -23.03 5.00 -18.47
N GLY A 32 -22.60 4.82 -19.72
CA GLY A 32 -22.71 5.82 -20.75
C GLY A 32 -21.60 6.88 -20.81
N TYR A 33 -20.49 6.66 -20.15
CA TYR A 33 -19.30 7.52 -20.27
C TYR A 33 -18.31 6.97 -21.29
N GLN A 34 -17.50 7.86 -21.84
CA GLN A 34 -16.33 7.47 -22.63
C GLN A 34 -15.21 7.03 -21.68
N SER A 35 -14.54 5.95 -22.00
CA SER A 35 -13.43 5.43 -21.20
C SER A 35 -12.37 4.81 -22.08
N GLU A 36 -11.14 4.89 -21.65
CA GLU A 36 -9.98 4.23 -22.25
C GLU A 36 -9.20 3.49 -21.18
N LEU A 37 -8.77 2.27 -21.52
CA LEU A 37 -7.87 1.49 -20.68
C LEU A 37 -6.44 1.92 -20.99
N VAL A 38 -5.76 2.47 -19.98
CA VAL A 38 -4.39 2.98 -20.12
C VAL A 38 -3.46 2.13 -19.27
N GLU A 39 -2.53 1.41 -19.89
CA GLU A 39 -1.51 0.69 -19.15
C GLU A 39 -0.42 1.68 -18.70
N PHE A 40 -0.12 1.66 -17.40
CA PHE A 40 0.84 2.59 -16.78
C PHE A 40 2.24 2.46 -17.39
N ASP A 41 2.61 1.23 -17.78
CA ASP A 41 3.91 0.91 -18.37
C ASP A 41 4.06 1.47 -19.79
N ASP A 42 2.97 1.75 -20.48
CA ASP A 42 2.96 2.28 -21.86
C ASP A 42 3.04 3.81 -21.90
N LEU A 43 2.84 4.49 -20.76
CA LEU A 43 2.96 5.95 -20.67
C LEU A 43 4.41 6.39 -20.78
N ASN A 44 4.72 7.23 -21.77
CA ASN A 44 6.04 7.89 -21.83
C ASN A 44 6.19 8.92 -20.72
N ASN A 45 5.11 9.63 -20.41
CA ASN A 45 5.02 10.53 -19.26
C ASN A 45 3.56 10.69 -18.81
N LEU A 46 3.38 11.11 -17.55
CA LEU A 46 2.03 11.31 -16.99
C LEU A 46 1.28 12.52 -17.57
N GLU A 47 1.94 13.40 -18.32
CA GLU A 47 1.26 14.52 -18.99
C GLU A 47 0.28 14.07 -20.05
N GLU A 48 0.45 12.86 -20.60
CA GLU A 48 -0.49 12.26 -21.55
C GLU A 48 -1.89 12.12 -20.94
N LEU A 49 -1.98 11.97 -19.62
CA LEU A 49 -3.25 11.89 -18.90
C LEU A 49 -4.04 13.20 -18.87
N LYS A 50 -3.42 14.34 -19.25
CA LYS A 50 -4.14 15.62 -19.43
C LYS A 50 -5.18 15.60 -20.56
N ASN A 51 -5.12 14.60 -21.44
CA ASN A 51 -6.10 14.40 -22.49
C ASN A 51 -7.44 13.84 -21.99
N TYR A 52 -7.52 13.47 -20.72
CA TYR A 52 -8.70 12.93 -20.06
C TYR A 52 -9.29 13.92 -19.05
N ASP A 53 -10.61 13.87 -18.87
CA ASP A 53 -11.30 14.66 -17.85
C ASP A 53 -11.08 14.13 -16.45
N PHE A 54 -10.71 12.85 -16.33
CA PHE A 54 -10.61 12.15 -15.06
C PHE A 54 -9.77 10.88 -15.19
N VAL A 55 -9.03 10.52 -14.13
CA VAL A 55 -8.26 9.28 -14.04
C VAL A 55 -8.86 8.37 -12.97
N PHE A 56 -9.28 7.17 -13.37
CA PHE A 56 -9.59 6.10 -12.44
C PHE A 56 -8.33 5.29 -12.19
N ILE A 57 -7.81 5.32 -10.96
CA ILE A 57 -6.63 4.55 -10.56
C ILE A 57 -7.06 3.14 -10.22
N ALA A 58 -6.74 2.16 -11.09
CA ALA A 58 -6.92 0.73 -10.87
C ALA A 58 -5.57 0.02 -10.65
N LEU A 59 -4.49 0.80 -10.43
CA LEU A 59 -3.18 0.30 -10.04
C LEU A 59 -3.21 -0.24 -8.61
N HIS A 60 -2.45 -1.30 -8.38
CA HIS A 60 -2.21 -1.89 -7.07
C HIS A 60 -0.73 -1.77 -6.68
N GLY A 61 -0.45 -1.92 -5.37
CA GLY A 61 0.90 -1.81 -4.84
C GLY A 61 1.42 -0.38 -4.79
N PHE A 62 2.73 -0.24 -4.65
CA PHE A 62 3.36 1.07 -4.40
C PHE A 62 3.03 2.13 -5.45
N GLU A 63 2.97 1.75 -6.72
CA GLU A 63 2.69 2.68 -7.82
C GLU A 63 1.30 3.30 -7.71
N GLY A 64 0.28 2.50 -7.34
CA GLY A 64 -1.10 2.96 -7.17
C GLY A 64 -1.42 3.51 -5.77
N GLU A 65 -0.72 3.06 -4.73
CA GLU A 65 -1.10 3.25 -3.33
C GLU A 65 -0.06 4.04 -2.50
N GLY A 66 1.17 4.19 -3.00
CA GLY A 66 2.27 4.81 -2.26
C GLY A 66 2.25 6.34 -2.20
N GLY A 67 1.37 7.00 -2.94
CA GLY A 67 1.17 8.45 -2.92
C GLY A 67 2.00 9.24 -3.94
N LEU A 68 2.99 8.65 -4.61
CA LEU A 68 3.80 9.35 -5.60
C LEU A 68 3.03 9.66 -6.88
N LEU A 69 2.22 8.72 -7.36
CA LEU A 69 1.34 8.93 -8.52
C LEU A 69 0.34 10.05 -8.22
N GLN A 70 -0.33 9.97 -7.07
CA GLN A 70 -1.30 10.98 -6.63
C GLN A 70 -0.67 12.37 -6.58
N LYS A 71 0.56 12.50 -6.01
CA LYS A 71 1.29 13.76 -5.97
C LYS A 71 1.53 14.34 -7.36
N LYS A 72 1.93 13.50 -8.31
CA LYS A 72 2.15 13.94 -9.70
C LYS A 72 0.86 14.35 -10.40
N LEU A 73 -0.24 13.63 -10.16
CA LEU A 73 -1.56 13.98 -10.70
C LEU A 73 -2.06 15.30 -10.09
N ASP A 74 -1.84 15.53 -8.78
CA ASP A 74 -2.13 16.80 -8.10
C ASP A 74 -1.34 17.95 -8.75
N ASP A 75 -0.02 17.78 -8.98
CA ASP A 75 0.84 18.80 -9.59
C ASP A 75 0.43 19.13 -11.05
N LEU A 76 -0.13 18.16 -11.76
CA LEU A 76 -0.66 18.32 -13.11
C LEU A 76 -2.12 18.82 -13.13
N ASN A 77 -2.77 18.97 -11.98
CA ASN A 77 -4.18 19.29 -11.82
C ASN A 77 -5.11 18.31 -12.53
N ILE A 78 -4.79 17.02 -12.51
CA ILE A 78 -5.59 15.94 -13.10
C ILE A 78 -6.45 15.32 -11.99
N PRO A 79 -7.78 15.37 -12.08
CA PRO A 79 -8.67 14.73 -11.10
C PRO A 79 -8.55 13.20 -11.18
N TYR A 80 -8.59 12.53 -10.03
CA TYR A 80 -8.45 11.08 -9.94
C TYR A 80 -9.29 10.47 -8.82
N THR A 81 -9.42 9.12 -8.82
CA THR A 81 -10.10 8.36 -7.76
C THR A 81 -9.19 8.13 -6.56
N GLY A 82 -9.80 8.06 -5.36
CA GLY A 82 -9.14 7.62 -4.15
C GLY A 82 -8.66 8.77 -3.27
N SER A 83 -7.76 8.46 -2.37
CA SER A 83 -7.19 9.39 -1.39
C SER A 83 -6.09 10.25 -2.01
N ASN A 84 -5.84 11.42 -1.41
CA ASN A 84 -4.74 12.29 -1.83
C ASN A 84 -3.36 11.69 -1.51
N SER A 85 -2.32 12.28 -2.06
CA SER A 85 -0.94 11.79 -1.97
C SER A 85 -0.46 11.62 -0.53
N GLU A 86 -0.82 12.54 0.38
CA GLU A 86 -0.42 12.49 1.78
C GLU A 86 -1.08 11.31 2.51
N ALA A 87 -2.39 11.12 2.32
CA ALA A 87 -3.12 10.01 2.91
C ALA A 87 -2.58 8.67 2.39
N CYS A 88 -2.35 8.54 1.08
CA CYS A 88 -1.75 7.34 0.49
C CYS A 88 -0.38 7.03 1.10
N LYS A 89 0.54 8.00 1.13
CA LYS A 89 1.86 7.86 1.73
C LYS A 89 1.80 7.44 3.20
N ASN A 90 0.91 8.05 3.97
CA ASN A 90 0.76 7.78 5.40
C ASN A 90 0.18 6.38 5.67
N THR A 91 -0.71 5.88 4.81
CA THR A 91 -1.34 4.56 4.96
C THR A 91 -0.49 3.44 4.37
N TRP A 92 0.32 3.70 3.36
CA TRP A 92 1.26 2.74 2.80
C TRP A 92 2.31 2.30 3.83
N ASN A 93 2.82 3.24 4.60
CA ASN A 93 3.82 2.98 5.64
C ASN A 93 3.13 2.66 6.98
N LYS A 94 3.21 1.38 7.39
CA LYS A 94 2.54 0.88 8.61
C LYS A 94 2.98 1.60 9.88
N LYS A 95 4.25 2.02 9.97
CA LYS A 95 4.75 2.79 11.10
C LYS A 95 4.10 4.17 11.16
N LEU A 96 4.10 4.91 10.05
CA LEU A 96 3.45 6.23 9.98
C LEU A 96 1.96 6.13 10.32
N THR A 97 1.26 5.11 9.77
CA THR A 97 -0.14 4.83 10.14
C THR A 97 -0.32 4.70 11.64
N LYS A 98 0.52 3.87 12.29
CA LYS A 98 0.45 3.64 13.74
C LYS A 98 0.69 4.92 14.54
N GLU A 99 1.73 5.68 14.19
CA GLU A 99 2.06 6.95 14.83
C GLU A 99 0.92 7.97 14.70
N ILE A 100 0.29 8.05 13.53
CA ILE A 100 -0.86 8.93 13.30
C ILE A 100 -2.07 8.51 14.13
N LEU A 101 -2.37 7.20 14.18
CA LEU A 101 -3.47 6.66 14.98
C LEU A 101 -3.28 6.96 16.47
N GLU A 102 -2.08 6.71 17.01
CA GLU A 102 -1.74 7.00 18.39
C GLU A 102 -1.83 8.50 18.72
N LYS A 103 -1.29 9.36 17.85
CA LYS A 103 -1.37 10.83 18.01
C LYS A 103 -2.81 11.34 18.06
N ASN A 104 -3.73 10.67 17.37
CA ASN A 104 -5.14 11.04 17.34
C ASN A 104 -6.01 10.24 18.32
N ASN A 105 -5.41 9.49 19.25
CA ASN A 105 -6.10 8.66 20.24
C ASN A 105 -7.02 7.60 19.63
N ILE A 106 -6.70 7.14 18.42
CA ILE A 106 -7.42 6.05 17.76
C ILE A 106 -6.79 4.73 18.19
N LYS A 107 -7.61 3.84 18.72
CA LYS A 107 -7.13 2.53 19.20
C LYS A 107 -6.54 1.70 18.08
N THR A 108 -5.35 1.19 18.30
CA THR A 108 -4.64 0.28 17.38
C THR A 108 -3.94 -0.81 18.19
N PRO A 109 -3.76 -2.03 17.63
CA PRO A 109 -2.98 -3.06 18.30
C PRO A 109 -1.57 -2.58 18.63
N MET A 110 -1.04 -3.04 19.76
CA MET A 110 0.34 -2.78 20.17
C MET A 110 1.31 -3.14 19.06
N TRP A 111 2.34 -2.35 18.88
CA TRP A 111 3.32 -2.54 17.79
C TRP A 111 4.73 -2.11 18.21
N LEU A 112 5.71 -2.54 17.45
CA LEU A 112 7.11 -2.19 17.62
C LEU A 112 7.84 -2.32 16.29
N GLU A 113 8.69 -1.36 15.98
CA GLU A 113 9.63 -1.45 14.87
C GLU A 113 10.85 -2.28 15.30
N ILE A 114 11.10 -3.41 14.65
CA ILE A 114 12.14 -4.35 15.08
C ILE A 114 13.49 -4.15 14.37
N GLY A 115 13.56 -3.41 13.29
CA GLY A 115 14.78 -3.25 12.48
C GLY A 115 16.02 -2.81 13.26
N LYS A 116 15.84 -1.95 14.27
CA LYS A 116 16.93 -1.50 15.16
C LYS A 116 17.36 -2.55 16.20
N PHE A 117 16.55 -3.56 16.43
CA PHE A 117 16.71 -4.55 17.49
C PHE A 117 16.92 -5.96 16.97
N SER A 118 17.12 -6.12 15.67
CA SER A 118 17.20 -7.41 14.99
C SER A 118 18.20 -8.38 15.66
N LYS A 119 19.42 -7.94 15.93
CA LYS A 119 20.45 -8.77 16.57
C LYS A 119 20.07 -9.17 18.00
N THR A 120 19.45 -8.26 18.75
CA THR A 120 19.00 -8.53 20.12
C THR A 120 17.87 -9.54 20.15
N ILE A 121 16.89 -9.43 19.24
CA ILE A 121 15.76 -10.36 19.12
C ILE A 121 16.24 -11.76 18.77
N VAL A 122 17.12 -11.87 17.76
CA VAL A 122 17.63 -13.16 17.29
C VAL A 122 18.43 -13.88 18.39
N ASN A 123 19.18 -13.13 19.21
CA ASN A 123 20.02 -13.70 20.26
C ASN A 123 19.27 -13.98 21.57
N HIS A 124 18.32 -13.12 21.97
CA HIS A 124 17.70 -13.15 23.29
C HIS A 124 16.18 -13.34 23.28
N GLY A 125 15.55 -13.39 22.11
CA GLY A 125 14.10 -13.56 21.97
C GLY A 125 13.29 -12.35 22.42
N LEU A 126 12.01 -12.59 22.73
CA LEU A 126 11.07 -11.54 23.17
C LEU A 126 11.13 -11.28 24.69
N GLU A 127 12.07 -11.88 25.40
CA GLU A 127 12.19 -11.78 26.86
C GLU A 127 12.93 -10.52 27.32
N VAL A 128 13.45 -9.74 26.39
CA VAL A 128 14.19 -8.51 26.67
C VAL A 128 13.38 -7.27 26.33
N SER A 129 13.62 -6.20 27.10
CA SER A 129 13.03 -4.89 26.78
C SER A 129 13.48 -4.42 25.37
N PRO A 130 12.58 -3.88 24.55
CA PRO A 130 11.19 -3.48 24.81
C PRO A 130 10.13 -4.55 24.49
N PHE A 131 10.53 -5.81 24.32
CA PHE A 131 9.65 -6.89 23.82
C PHE A 131 8.83 -7.57 24.93
N GLU A 132 9.21 -7.43 26.20
CA GLU A 132 8.50 -8.04 27.35
C GLU A 132 7.00 -7.74 27.35
N ARG A 133 6.61 -6.55 26.90
CA ARG A 133 5.19 -6.16 26.80
C ARG A 133 4.36 -7.02 25.87
N PHE A 134 4.99 -7.79 24.98
CA PHE A 134 4.31 -8.70 24.07
C PHE A 134 4.16 -10.13 24.62
N ARG A 135 4.78 -10.46 25.75
CA ARG A 135 4.69 -11.79 26.39
C ARG A 135 3.25 -12.30 26.60
N PRO A 136 2.27 -11.46 26.96
CA PRO A 136 0.91 -11.95 27.17
C PRO A 136 0.21 -12.44 25.89
N PHE A 137 0.75 -12.14 24.72
CA PHE A 137 0.10 -12.47 23.46
C PHE A 137 0.56 -13.85 22.97
N LYS A 138 -0.42 -14.70 22.61
CA LYS A 138 -0.17 -16.03 22.07
C LYS A 138 0.54 -15.99 20.71
N TYR A 139 0.28 -14.93 19.92
CA TYR A 139 0.83 -14.74 18.59
C TYR A 139 1.20 -13.28 18.36
N LEU A 140 2.27 -13.07 17.60
CA LEU A 140 2.64 -11.79 17.02
C LEU A 140 2.63 -11.93 15.50
N PHE A 141 2.50 -10.80 14.81
CA PHE A 141 2.63 -10.77 13.36
C PHE A 141 3.79 -9.86 12.99
N LEU A 142 4.81 -10.45 12.38
CA LEU A 142 5.88 -9.71 11.72
C LEU A 142 5.40 -9.30 10.34
N LYS A 143 5.56 -8.04 10.02
CA LYS A 143 5.10 -7.46 8.74
C LYS A 143 6.17 -6.52 8.20
N PRO A 144 6.38 -6.43 6.88
CA PRO A 144 7.18 -5.37 6.29
C PRO A 144 6.54 -4.01 6.60
N GLN A 145 7.37 -3.00 6.74
CA GLN A 145 6.91 -1.64 7.04
C GLN A 145 6.07 -1.07 5.90
N GLU A 146 6.49 -1.35 4.69
CA GLU A 146 5.84 -0.97 3.44
C GLU A 146 5.63 -2.23 2.62
N ASP A 147 4.44 -2.51 2.24
CA ASP A 147 3.97 -3.54 1.33
C ASP A 147 2.46 -3.79 1.55
N GLY A 148 1.82 -4.50 0.60
CA GLY A 148 0.41 -4.83 0.60
C GLY A 148 0.12 -6.33 0.46
N SER A 149 -1.13 -6.67 0.21
CA SER A 149 -1.63 -8.01 -0.18
C SER A 149 -1.18 -9.20 0.68
N SER A 150 -0.84 -8.94 1.95
CA SER A 150 -0.34 -9.97 2.88
C SER A 150 0.98 -10.63 2.47
N VAL A 151 1.73 -10.04 1.57
CA VAL A 151 3.08 -10.49 1.22
C VAL A 151 3.99 -10.32 2.44
N ASP A 152 4.87 -11.30 2.67
CA ASP A 152 5.86 -11.32 3.75
C ASP A 152 5.29 -11.05 5.16
N ILE A 153 4.07 -11.53 5.42
CA ILE A 153 3.47 -11.53 6.76
C ILE A 153 3.70 -12.87 7.42
N PHE A 154 4.42 -12.85 8.55
CA PHE A 154 4.76 -14.06 9.32
C PHE A 154 4.04 -14.05 10.67
N LYS A 155 3.42 -15.19 10.99
CA LYS A 155 2.88 -15.44 12.32
C LYS A 155 3.97 -15.98 13.22
N ILE A 156 4.25 -15.25 14.30
CA ILE A 156 5.31 -15.58 15.25
C ILE A 156 4.66 -16.13 16.53
N SER A 157 4.93 -17.39 16.84
CA SER A 157 4.47 -18.07 18.05
C SER A 157 5.59 -18.34 19.05
N ASP A 158 6.83 -18.35 18.60
CA ASP A 158 8.03 -18.67 19.37
C ASP A 158 9.29 -18.04 18.73
N ILE A 159 10.41 -18.19 19.41
CA ILE A 159 11.70 -17.64 18.95
C ILE A 159 12.17 -18.29 17.64
N GLN A 160 11.84 -19.54 17.39
CA GLN A 160 12.26 -20.22 16.16
C GLN A 160 11.51 -19.68 14.96
N SER A 161 10.18 -19.48 15.06
CA SER A 161 9.40 -18.86 14.01
C SER A 161 9.84 -17.41 13.72
N LEU A 162 10.29 -16.68 14.75
CA LEU A 162 10.86 -15.34 14.56
C LEU A 162 12.19 -15.39 13.80
N LYS A 163 13.09 -16.33 14.15
CA LYS A 163 14.38 -16.50 13.45
C LYS A 163 14.22 -16.90 12.00
N ASN A 164 13.21 -17.71 11.70
CA ASN A 164 12.93 -18.16 10.33
C ASN A 164 12.32 -17.04 9.46
N ALA A 165 11.65 -16.08 10.07
CA ALA A 165 10.99 -14.97 9.39
C ALA A 165 11.90 -13.75 9.20
N TYR A 166 13.08 -13.75 9.81
CA TYR A 166 14.04 -12.65 9.79
C TYR A 166 15.29 -13.00 8.96
#